data_6b2bbe538671698d681fe206ee7839c9
#
_entry.id   6b2bbe538671698d681fe206ee7839c9
#
_cell.length_a   1.000
_cell.length_b   1.000
_cell.length_c   1.000
_cell.angle_alpha   90.00
_cell.angle_beta   90.00
_cell.angle_gamma   90.00
#
_symmetry.space_group_name_H-M   'P 1'
#
loop_
_entity.id
_entity.type
_entity.pdbx_description
1 polymer ?
#
loop_
_entity_poly.entity_id
_entity_poly.type
_entity_poly.pdbx_seq_one_letter_code
_entity_poly.pdbx_strand_id
1 'polypeptide(L)'
;MIQIEGLSLAYGDKRVLEDFSLSLPDRGVTALSGPSGCGKTTLLRVLAGLQRPDAGCLTGLDPARTVLLFQENRLLPWRTVEQHIADVLPRARRGEAGRWLALVELEGEEHARPSALSGGMGRRLALARALACGGGLYLLDEPFTGVDAARAARILERVRALGVPVLLSSHEAEIVALCDRVIPLAGPPLHMADPG
;
A
#
# COMPACT_ATOMS: atom_id res chain seq x y z
N MET A 1 -2.79 -17.73 -3.46
CA MET A 1 -3.62 -16.86 -4.35
C MET A 1 -4.77 -16.31 -3.52
N ILE A 2 -5.00 -15.00 -3.53
CA ILE A 2 -6.10 -14.33 -2.82
C ILE A 2 -7.27 -14.21 -3.80
N GLN A 3 -8.47 -14.62 -3.38
CA GLN A 3 -9.70 -14.53 -4.17
C GLN A 3 -10.67 -13.56 -3.52
N ILE A 4 -11.23 -12.70 -4.33
CA ILE A 4 -12.27 -11.76 -4.01
C ILE A 4 -13.48 -12.16 -4.84
N GLU A 5 -14.62 -12.44 -4.20
CA GLU A 5 -15.81 -12.94 -4.89
C GLU A 5 -17.06 -12.15 -4.47
N GLY A 6 -17.68 -11.49 -5.43
CA GLY A 6 -18.96 -10.81 -5.28
C GLY A 6 -18.99 -9.71 -4.24
N LEU A 7 -17.86 -8.99 -4.00
CA LEU A 7 -17.82 -7.94 -2.98
C LEU A 7 -18.76 -6.80 -3.31
N SER A 8 -19.62 -6.47 -2.36
CA SER A 8 -20.52 -5.32 -2.42
C SER A 8 -20.36 -4.48 -1.16
N LEU A 9 -20.35 -3.14 -1.32
CA LEU A 9 -20.28 -2.19 -0.22
C LEU A 9 -20.86 -0.84 -0.64
N ALA A 10 -21.72 -0.29 0.22
CA ALA A 10 -22.28 1.03 0.06
C ALA A 10 -22.06 1.93 1.32
N TYR A 11 -21.95 3.22 1.11
CA TYR A 11 -21.99 4.24 2.16
C TYR A 11 -23.29 5.05 2.01
N GLY A 12 -24.31 4.71 2.82
CA GLY A 12 -25.67 5.20 2.59
C GLY A 12 -26.15 4.80 1.20
N ASP A 13 -26.58 5.76 0.41
CA ASP A 13 -27.09 5.51 -0.96
C ASP A 13 -25.98 5.33 -2.02
N LYS A 14 -24.71 5.59 -1.64
CA LYS A 14 -23.58 5.53 -2.58
C LYS A 14 -22.99 4.13 -2.62
N ARG A 15 -23.26 3.37 -3.68
CA ARG A 15 -22.59 2.10 -3.97
C ARG A 15 -21.15 2.35 -4.41
N VAL A 16 -20.19 1.72 -3.74
CA VAL A 16 -18.76 1.85 -4.03
C VAL A 16 -18.19 0.57 -4.62
N LEU A 17 -18.63 -0.58 -4.12
CA LEU A 17 -18.37 -1.90 -4.69
C LEU A 17 -19.73 -2.55 -4.99
N GLU A 18 -19.85 -3.21 -6.13
CA GLU A 18 -21.06 -3.94 -6.54
C GLU A 18 -20.66 -5.18 -7.31
N ASP A 19 -20.88 -6.35 -6.69
CA ASP A 19 -20.53 -7.68 -7.23
C ASP A 19 -19.09 -7.77 -7.77
N PHE A 20 -18.15 -7.10 -7.09
CA PHE A 20 -16.76 -6.99 -7.54
C PHE A 20 -16.00 -8.28 -7.23
N SER A 21 -15.40 -8.87 -8.26
CA SER A 21 -14.60 -10.09 -8.15
C SER A 21 -13.21 -9.90 -8.76
N LEU A 22 -12.18 -10.45 -8.08
CA LEU A 22 -10.79 -10.30 -8.51
C LEU A 22 -9.93 -11.40 -7.90
N SER A 23 -8.97 -11.91 -8.69
CA SER A 23 -7.90 -12.80 -8.21
C SER A 23 -6.59 -12.06 -8.13
N LEU A 24 -5.90 -12.14 -6.98
CA LEU A 24 -4.57 -11.58 -6.79
C LEU A 24 -3.51 -12.68 -6.69
N PRO A 25 -2.34 -12.50 -7.30
CA PRO A 25 -1.24 -13.44 -7.19
C PRO A 25 -0.67 -13.46 -5.76
N ASP A 26 0.01 -14.53 -5.41
CA ASP A 26 0.66 -14.72 -4.11
C ASP A 26 2.09 -14.16 -4.05
N ARG A 27 2.53 -13.45 -5.09
CA ARG A 27 3.82 -12.75 -5.18
C ARG A 27 3.79 -11.62 -6.20
N GLY A 28 4.82 -10.80 -6.16
CA GLY A 28 5.00 -9.68 -7.09
C GLY A 28 4.19 -8.44 -6.71
N VAL A 29 4.30 -7.41 -7.53
CA VAL A 29 3.66 -6.10 -7.33
C VAL A 29 2.51 -5.94 -8.32
N THR A 30 1.29 -5.83 -7.81
CA THR A 30 0.09 -5.57 -8.60
C THR A 30 -0.38 -4.14 -8.38
N ALA A 31 -0.61 -3.39 -9.45
CA ALA A 31 -1.19 -2.04 -9.38
C ALA A 31 -2.70 -2.06 -9.62
N LEU A 32 -3.43 -1.37 -8.76
CA LEU A 32 -4.80 -0.93 -9.00
C LEU A 32 -4.73 0.46 -9.66
N SER A 33 -4.97 0.53 -10.96
CA SER A 33 -4.92 1.77 -11.74
C SER A 33 -6.32 2.26 -12.04
N GLY A 34 -6.59 3.55 -11.81
CA GLY A 34 -7.90 4.12 -12.08
C GLY A 34 -8.05 5.52 -11.48
N PRO A 35 -9.10 6.26 -11.86
CA PRO A 35 -9.31 7.62 -11.41
C PRO A 35 -9.51 7.72 -9.91
N SER A 36 -9.26 8.92 -9.35
CA SER A 36 -9.55 9.19 -7.94
C SER A 36 -11.05 9.01 -7.66
N GLY A 37 -11.37 8.42 -6.51
CA GLY A 37 -12.75 8.19 -6.09
C GLY A 37 -13.47 6.99 -6.71
N CYS A 38 -12.82 6.19 -7.59
CA CYS A 38 -13.44 5.00 -8.18
C CYS A 38 -13.67 3.85 -7.17
N GLY A 39 -13.00 3.86 -5.98
CA GLY A 39 -13.20 2.83 -4.95
C GLY A 39 -11.93 2.07 -4.53
N LYS A 40 -10.74 2.37 -5.07
CA LYS A 40 -9.48 1.67 -4.75
C LYS A 40 -9.17 1.63 -3.26
N THR A 41 -9.20 2.80 -2.60
CA THR A 41 -8.98 2.90 -1.14
C THR A 41 -9.98 2.08 -0.34
N THR A 42 -11.25 2.05 -0.77
CA THR A 42 -12.29 1.24 -0.12
C THR A 42 -11.98 -0.25 -0.27
N LEU A 43 -11.59 -0.70 -1.46
CA LEU A 43 -11.15 -2.08 -1.68
C LEU A 43 -9.96 -2.44 -0.78
N LEU A 44 -8.93 -1.58 -0.72
CA LEU A 44 -7.78 -1.82 0.17
C LEU A 44 -8.19 -1.92 1.65
N ARG A 45 -9.14 -1.09 2.11
CA ARG A 45 -9.66 -1.15 3.49
C ARG A 45 -10.44 -2.43 3.77
N VAL A 46 -11.22 -2.92 2.80
CA VAL A 46 -11.91 -4.21 2.91
C VAL A 46 -10.91 -5.35 3.01
N LEU A 47 -9.88 -5.37 2.16
CA LEU A 47 -8.82 -6.38 2.19
C LEU A 47 -7.99 -6.32 3.48
N ALA A 48 -7.81 -5.15 4.06
CA ALA A 48 -7.13 -4.98 5.35
C ALA A 48 -8.02 -5.36 6.56
N GLY A 49 -9.28 -5.76 6.35
CA GLY A 49 -10.23 -6.04 7.42
C GLY A 49 -10.71 -4.82 8.21
N LEU A 50 -10.41 -3.61 7.72
CA LEU A 50 -10.82 -2.35 8.36
C LEU A 50 -12.24 -1.92 7.99
N GLN A 51 -12.77 -2.48 6.92
CA GLN A 51 -14.12 -2.23 6.45
C GLN A 51 -14.77 -3.56 6.13
N ARG A 52 -15.93 -3.83 6.75
CA ARG A 52 -16.72 -5.03 6.44
C ARG A 52 -17.53 -4.78 5.18
N PRO A 53 -17.49 -5.67 4.18
CA PRO A 53 -18.37 -5.59 3.03
C PRO A 53 -19.81 -5.96 3.42
N ASP A 54 -20.79 -5.51 2.64
CA ASP A 54 -22.21 -5.83 2.82
C ASP A 54 -22.52 -7.24 2.30
N ALA A 55 -21.80 -7.67 1.23
CA ALA A 55 -21.89 -9.00 0.65
C ALA A 55 -20.56 -9.43 0.01
N GLY A 56 -20.47 -10.71 -0.34
CA GLY A 56 -19.29 -11.33 -0.93
C GLY A 56 -18.36 -11.96 0.09
N CYS A 57 -17.28 -12.57 -0.41
CA CYS A 57 -16.30 -13.23 0.45
C CYS A 57 -14.86 -12.99 -0.01
N LEU A 58 -13.93 -13.16 0.95
CA LEU A 58 -12.48 -13.10 0.74
C LEU A 58 -11.88 -14.44 1.17
N THR A 59 -11.08 -15.06 0.31
CA THR A 59 -10.36 -16.29 0.63
C THR A 59 -8.88 -16.17 0.32
N GLY A 60 -8.05 -16.96 0.97
CA GLY A 60 -6.60 -16.90 0.82
C GLY A 60 -5.92 -15.68 1.46
N LEU A 61 -6.66 -14.90 2.27
CA LEU A 61 -6.20 -13.72 2.96
C LEU A 61 -6.23 -13.94 4.47
N ASP A 62 -5.16 -13.57 5.16
CA ASP A 62 -5.12 -13.47 6.62
C ASP A 62 -5.03 -11.99 7.02
N PRO A 63 -6.12 -11.38 7.52
CA PRO A 63 -6.12 -9.97 7.93
C PRO A 63 -5.07 -9.65 8.99
N ALA A 64 -4.75 -10.60 9.89
CA ALA A 64 -3.73 -10.41 10.93
C ALA A 64 -2.30 -10.32 10.36
N ARG A 65 -2.10 -10.78 9.14
CA ARG A 65 -0.83 -10.71 8.40
C ARG A 65 -0.87 -9.72 7.24
N THR A 66 -1.90 -8.91 7.17
CA THR A 66 -2.05 -7.88 6.13
C THR A 66 -1.65 -6.53 6.68
N VAL A 67 -0.77 -5.83 5.97
CA VAL A 67 -0.30 -4.50 6.35
C VAL A 67 -0.85 -3.47 5.39
N LEU A 68 -1.46 -2.40 5.91
CA LEU A 68 -1.98 -1.30 5.12
C LEU A 68 -1.15 -0.03 5.32
N LEU A 69 -0.61 0.51 4.23
CA LEU A 69 -0.14 1.89 4.15
C LEU A 69 -1.31 2.78 3.73
N PHE A 70 -1.71 3.69 4.61
CA PHE A 70 -2.76 4.66 4.31
C PHE A 70 -2.28 5.75 3.36
N GLN A 71 -3.19 6.43 2.70
CA GLN A 71 -2.89 7.58 1.86
C GLN A 71 -2.23 8.71 2.66
N GLU A 72 -2.68 8.95 3.90
CA GLU A 72 -2.02 9.88 4.82
C GLU A 72 -0.80 9.21 5.46
N ASN A 73 0.30 9.96 5.59
CA ASN A 73 1.56 9.44 6.15
C ASN A 73 1.45 9.07 7.64
N ARG A 74 0.57 9.73 8.40
CA ARG A 74 0.32 9.49 9.84
C ARG A 74 1.63 9.42 10.64
N LEU A 75 2.53 10.38 10.40
CA LEU A 75 3.79 10.47 11.11
C LEU A 75 3.59 11.17 12.46
N LEU A 76 4.31 10.68 13.47
CA LEU A 76 4.27 11.23 14.82
C LEU A 76 5.27 12.41 14.91
N PRO A 77 4.83 13.67 15.12
CA PRO A 77 5.69 14.84 15.00
C PRO A 77 6.82 14.88 16.04
N TRP A 78 6.69 14.15 17.15
CA TRP A 78 7.69 14.07 18.23
C TRP A 78 8.69 12.92 18.08
N ARG A 79 8.51 12.03 17.10
CA ARG A 79 9.42 10.92 16.80
C ARG A 79 10.43 11.31 15.73
N THR A 80 11.65 10.79 15.81
CA THR A 80 12.62 10.86 14.71
C THR A 80 12.28 9.84 13.63
N VAL A 81 12.91 9.97 12.47
CA VAL A 81 12.80 9.05 11.33
C VAL A 81 13.10 7.62 11.76
N GLU A 82 14.23 7.40 12.45
CA GLU A 82 14.60 6.08 12.96
C GLU A 82 13.58 5.54 13.98
N GLN A 83 13.11 6.38 14.89
CA GLN A 83 12.13 5.97 15.91
C GLN A 83 10.81 5.50 15.29
N HIS A 84 10.36 6.08 14.17
CA HIS A 84 9.16 5.61 13.47
C HIS A 84 9.27 4.16 13.03
N ILE A 85 10.45 3.72 12.66
CA ILE A 85 10.73 2.33 12.26
C ILE A 85 10.96 1.46 13.49
N ALA A 86 11.77 1.90 14.44
CA ALA A 86 12.08 1.14 15.65
C ALA A 86 10.84 0.83 16.50
N ASP A 87 9.84 1.74 16.52
CA ASP A 87 8.62 1.57 17.30
C ASP A 87 7.70 0.44 16.78
N VAL A 88 7.78 0.10 15.49
CA VAL A 88 6.98 -0.99 14.89
C VAL A 88 7.75 -2.31 14.84
N LEU A 89 9.06 -2.29 15.04
CA LEU A 89 9.87 -3.50 15.08
C LEU A 89 9.78 -4.21 16.45
N PRO A 90 9.82 -5.54 16.48
CA PRO A 90 10.03 -6.30 17.72
C PRO A 90 11.24 -5.77 18.47
N ARG A 91 11.17 -5.71 19.81
CA ARG A 91 12.21 -5.10 20.66
C ARG A 91 13.63 -5.59 20.34
N ALA A 92 13.78 -6.90 20.05
CA ALA A 92 15.05 -7.51 19.70
C ALA A 92 15.60 -7.07 18.32
N ARG A 93 14.72 -6.51 17.45
CA ARG A 93 15.07 -6.11 16.08
C ARG A 93 15.10 -4.60 15.87
N ARG A 94 14.94 -3.80 16.90
CA ARG A 94 14.93 -2.33 16.78
C ARG A 94 16.20 -1.75 16.16
N GLY A 95 17.36 -2.41 16.37
CA GLY A 95 18.63 -2.04 15.73
C GLY A 95 18.64 -2.22 14.19
N GLU A 96 17.63 -2.88 13.62
CA GLU A 96 17.51 -3.04 12.18
C GLU A 96 16.81 -1.85 11.49
N ALA A 97 16.45 -0.79 12.21
CA ALA A 97 15.73 0.36 11.66
C ALA A 97 16.46 0.97 10.44
N GLY A 98 17.78 1.10 10.49
CA GLY A 98 18.60 1.60 9.38
C GLY A 98 18.43 0.81 8.07
N ARG A 99 18.22 -0.51 8.14
CA ARG A 99 17.97 -1.34 6.96
C ARG A 99 16.71 -0.91 6.21
N TRP A 100 15.65 -0.58 6.95
CA TRP A 100 14.38 -0.14 6.36
C TRP A 100 14.46 1.28 5.80
N LEU A 101 15.27 2.14 6.44
CA LEU A 101 15.58 3.47 5.91
C LEU A 101 16.38 3.38 4.62
N ALA A 102 17.38 2.51 4.56
CA ALA A 102 18.16 2.25 3.35
C ALA A 102 17.28 1.71 2.20
N LEU A 103 16.28 0.85 2.51
CA LEU A 103 15.36 0.33 1.50
C LEU A 103 14.63 1.45 0.75
N VAL A 104 14.27 2.53 1.46
CA VAL A 104 13.53 3.68 0.90
C VAL A 104 14.40 4.91 0.62
N GLU A 105 15.72 4.78 0.67
CA GLU A 105 16.68 5.87 0.42
C GLU A 105 16.50 7.07 1.37
N LEU A 106 16.48 6.78 2.67
CA LEU A 106 16.44 7.77 3.75
C LEU A 106 17.65 7.67 4.69
N GLU A 107 18.77 7.09 4.22
CA GLU A 107 20.03 7.10 4.96
C GLU A 107 20.50 8.54 5.19
N GLY A 108 20.99 8.81 6.38
CA GLY A 108 21.44 10.15 6.82
C GLY A 108 20.35 10.99 7.46
N GLU A 109 19.09 10.54 7.41
CA GLU A 109 17.95 11.28 7.98
C GLU A 109 17.47 10.71 9.33
N GLU A 110 18.20 9.76 9.91
CA GLU A 110 17.80 8.98 11.09
C GLU A 110 17.31 9.84 12.25
N HIS A 111 17.97 10.98 12.47
CA HIS A 111 17.69 11.88 13.58
C HIS A 111 16.75 13.03 13.23
N ALA A 112 16.39 13.18 11.95
CA ALA A 112 15.44 14.17 11.51
C ALA A 112 14.04 13.91 12.09
N ARG A 113 13.23 14.97 12.21
CA ARG A 113 11.80 14.88 12.56
C ARG A 113 10.94 15.09 11.32
N PRO A 114 9.68 14.64 11.34
CA PRO A 114 8.78 14.81 10.20
C PRO A 114 8.67 16.23 9.66
N SER A 115 8.79 17.24 10.52
CA SER A 115 8.77 18.66 10.13
C SER A 115 9.94 19.09 9.25
N ALA A 116 11.05 18.35 9.25
CA ALA A 116 12.21 18.61 8.41
C ALA A 116 12.18 17.86 7.07
N LEU A 117 11.23 16.93 6.89
CA LEU A 117 11.14 16.11 5.70
C LEU A 117 10.33 16.80 4.60
N SER A 118 10.74 16.61 3.35
CA SER A 118 9.87 16.89 2.20
C SER A 118 8.66 15.94 2.16
N GLY A 119 7.63 16.29 1.39
CA GLY A 119 6.46 15.44 1.24
C GLY A 119 6.81 14.02 0.78
N GLY A 120 7.67 13.90 -0.25
CA GLY A 120 8.14 12.61 -0.74
C GLY A 120 9.02 11.84 0.26
N MET A 121 9.84 12.53 1.09
CA MET A 121 10.57 11.88 2.18
C MET A 121 9.62 11.36 3.25
N GLY A 122 8.62 12.14 3.64
CA GLY A 122 7.58 11.70 4.58
C GLY A 122 6.79 10.50 4.05
N ARG A 123 6.51 10.46 2.74
CA ARG A 123 5.85 9.31 2.10
C ARG A 123 6.72 8.06 2.15
N ARG A 124 8.00 8.18 1.84
CA ARG A 124 8.97 7.07 1.90
C ARG A 124 9.17 6.56 3.33
N LEU A 125 9.17 7.45 4.33
CA LEU A 125 9.21 7.04 5.74
C LEU A 125 7.96 6.24 6.14
N ALA A 126 6.78 6.68 5.73
CA ALA A 126 5.53 5.95 5.98
C ALA A 126 5.54 4.56 5.32
N LEU A 127 6.07 4.46 4.10
CA LEU A 127 6.26 3.19 3.39
C LEU A 127 7.25 2.29 4.14
N ALA A 128 8.42 2.79 4.54
CA ALA A 128 9.40 2.02 5.32
C ALA A 128 8.82 1.47 6.62
N ARG A 129 8.05 2.29 7.34
CA ARG A 129 7.36 1.88 8.56
C ARG A 129 6.35 0.75 8.30
N ALA A 130 5.56 0.86 7.22
CA ALA A 130 4.62 -0.19 6.85
C ALA A 130 5.34 -1.50 6.51
N LEU A 131 6.41 -1.45 5.72
CA LEU A 131 7.20 -2.63 5.38
C LEU A 131 7.88 -3.26 6.60
N ALA A 132 8.36 -2.45 7.54
CA ALA A 132 9.00 -2.90 8.77
C ALA A 132 8.04 -3.65 9.72
N CYS A 133 6.74 -3.40 9.66
CA CYS A 133 5.74 -4.18 10.41
C CYS A 133 5.80 -5.67 10.07
N GLY A 134 6.22 -6.00 8.86
CA GLY A 134 6.23 -7.38 8.36
C GLY A 134 4.81 -7.92 8.15
N GLY A 135 4.59 -8.65 7.08
CA GLY A 135 3.28 -9.19 6.77
C GLY A 135 3.33 -10.27 5.71
N GLY A 136 2.17 -10.87 5.42
CA GLY A 136 1.94 -11.79 4.32
C GLY A 136 1.38 -11.13 3.07
N LEU A 137 0.92 -9.87 3.19
CA LEU A 137 0.44 -9.02 2.10
C LEU A 137 0.67 -7.55 2.48
N TYR A 138 1.19 -6.77 1.55
CA TYR A 138 1.26 -5.32 1.66
C TYR A 138 0.20 -4.67 0.76
N LEU A 139 -0.67 -3.88 1.37
CA LEU A 139 -1.66 -3.04 0.72
C LEU A 139 -1.18 -1.59 0.81
N LEU A 140 -0.85 -0.97 -0.32
CA LEU A 140 -0.18 0.32 -0.34
C LEU A 140 -1.05 1.35 -1.09
N ASP A 141 -1.67 2.28 -0.35
CA ASP A 141 -2.52 3.31 -0.96
C ASP A 141 -1.65 4.50 -1.38
N GLU A 142 -1.46 4.70 -2.68
CA GLU A 142 -0.65 5.76 -3.31
C GLU A 142 0.78 5.87 -2.71
N PRO A 143 1.59 4.79 -2.68
CA PRO A 143 2.84 4.73 -1.90
C PRO A 143 3.93 5.68 -2.39
N PHE A 144 3.85 6.17 -3.62
CA PHE A 144 4.90 6.97 -4.26
C PHE A 144 4.49 8.41 -4.57
N THR A 145 3.39 8.90 -4.00
CA THR A 145 2.97 10.30 -4.17
C THR A 145 4.09 11.27 -3.80
N GLY A 146 4.50 12.11 -4.75
CA GLY A 146 5.60 13.06 -4.59
C GLY A 146 7.01 12.43 -4.57
N VAL A 147 7.14 11.19 -5.04
CA VAL A 147 8.42 10.49 -5.23
C VAL A 147 8.67 10.35 -6.73
N ASP A 148 9.86 10.72 -7.20
CA ASP A 148 10.20 10.58 -8.61
C ASP A 148 10.22 9.11 -9.08
N ALA A 149 9.88 8.87 -10.35
CA ALA A 149 9.71 7.53 -10.90
C ALA A 149 11.00 6.69 -10.84
N ALA A 150 12.17 7.31 -11.03
CA ALA A 150 13.44 6.59 -10.97
C ALA A 150 13.72 6.06 -9.55
N ARG A 151 13.41 6.86 -8.53
CA ARG A 151 13.51 6.44 -7.12
C ARG A 151 12.46 5.39 -6.78
N ALA A 152 11.22 5.57 -7.23
CA ALA A 152 10.16 4.59 -7.04
C ALA A 152 10.54 3.24 -7.64
N ALA A 153 11.16 3.20 -8.82
CA ALA A 153 11.63 1.98 -9.47
C ALA A 153 12.65 1.23 -8.60
N ARG A 154 13.68 1.93 -8.07
CA ARG A 154 14.68 1.31 -7.19
C ARG A 154 14.08 0.79 -5.89
N ILE A 155 13.13 1.53 -5.30
CA ILE A 155 12.43 1.10 -4.08
C ILE A 155 11.57 -0.13 -4.38
N LEU A 156 10.80 -0.14 -5.47
CA LEU A 156 9.96 -1.28 -5.86
C LEU A 156 10.78 -2.55 -6.12
N GLU A 157 11.96 -2.43 -6.73
CA GLU A 157 12.87 -3.55 -6.91
C GLU A 157 13.27 -4.18 -5.55
N ARG A 158 13.65 -3.34 -4.58
CA ARG A 158 13.98 -3.78 -3.23
C ARG A 158 12.77 -4.37 -2.49
N VAL A 159 11.57 -3.82 -2.70
CA VAL A 159 10.31 -4.35 -2.15
C VAL A 159 9.99 -5.73 -2.74
N ARG A 160 10.17 -5.94 -4.04
CA ARG A 160 10.02 -7.27 -4.67
C ARG A 160 10.95 -8.31 -4.05
N ALA A 161 12.18 -7.92 -3.71
CA ALA A 161 13.14 -8.82 -3.06
C ALA A 161 12.70 -9.31 -1.67
N LEU A 162 11.68 -8.69 -1.06
CA LEU A 162 11.07 -9.20 0.18
C LEU A 162 10.26 -10.49 -0.04
N GLY A 163 9.90 -10.82 -1.29
CA GLY A 163 9.17 -12.03 -1.64
C GLY A 163 7.71 -12.10 -1.15
N VAL A 164 7.15 -10.97 -0.74
CA VAL A 164 5.77 -10.84 -0.24
C VAL A 164 4.92 -10.16 -1.32
N PRO A 165 3.69 -10.62 -1.57
CA PRO A 165 2.79 -9.95 -2.51
C PRO A 165 2.48 -8.51 -2.09
N VAL A 166 2.44 -7.62 -3.07
CA VAL A 166 2.12 -6.21 -2.90
C VAL A 166 0.96 -5.84 -3.82
N LEU A 167 -0.05 -5.21 -3.26
CA LEU A 167 -1.12 -4.56 -3.99
C LEU A 167 -1.04 -3.06 -3.73
N LEU A 168 -0.73 -2.28 -4.72
CA LEU A 168 -0.69 -0.83 -4.59
C LEU A 168 -1.77 -0.15 -5.43
N SER A 169 -2.27 0.98 -4.96
CA SER A 169 -3.05 1.90 -5.78
C SER A 169 -2.14 2.98 -6.35
N SER A 170 -2.36 3.34 -7.61
CA SER A 170 -1.77 4.54 -8.20
C SER A 170 -2.60 5.05 -9.37
N HIS A 171 -2.55 6.35 -9.60
CA HIS A 171 -3.07 7.01 -10.79
C HIS A 171 -1.94 7.55 -11.68
N GLU A 172 -0.69 7.42 -11.25
CA GLU A 172 0.51 7.86 -11.97
C GLU A 172 0.95 6.76 -12.95
N ALA A 173 0.87 7.02 -14.27
CA ALA A 173 1.18 6.05 -15.31
C ALA A 173 2.60 5.48 -15.17
N GLU A 174 3.57 6.33 -14.79
CA GLU A 174 4.97 5.94 -14.60
C GLU A 174 5.11 4.91 -13.48
N ILE A 175 4.39 5.07 -12.36
CA ILE A 175 4.42 4.12 -11.25
C ILE A 175 3.70 2.82 -11.62
N VAL A 176 2.55 2.92 -12.30
CA VAL A 176 1.79 1.76 -12.78
C VAL A 176 2.64 0.90 -13.73
N ALA A 177 3.42 1.53 -14.63
CA ALA A 177 4.31 0.84 -15.55
C ALA A 177 5.46 0.06 -14.88
N LEU A 178 5.80 0.37 -13.63
CA LEU A 178 6.81 -0.34 -12.84
C LEU A 178 6.28 -1.64 -12.21
N CYS A 179 4.97 -1.88 -12.24
CA CYS A 179 4.36 -3.04 -11.57
C CYS A 179 4.34 -4.27 -12.48
N ASP A 180 4.35 -5.46 -11.87
CA ASP A 180 4.37 -6.73 -12.59
C ASP A 180 3.01 -7.05 -13.22
N ARG A 181 1.94 -6.53 -12.64
CA ARG A 181 0.56 -6.65 -13.11
C ARG A 181 -0.19 -5.34 -12.89
N VAL A 182 -1.03 -4.98 -13.84
CA VAL A 182 -1.92 -3.82 -13.74
C VAL A 182 -3.37 -4.28 -13.82
N ILE A 183 -4.18 -3.78 -12.92
CA ILE A 183 -5.61 -3.98 -12.88
C ILE A 183 -6.26 -2.62 -13.14
N PRO A 184 -6.72 -2.38 -14.37
CA PRO A 184 -7.39 -1.14 -14.71
C PRO A 184 -8.79 -1.13 -14.09
N LEU A 185 -9.12 -0.05 -13.38
CA LEU A 185 -10.36 0.09 -12.63
C LEU A 185 -11.07 1.39 -12.99
N ALA A 186 -12.39 1.33 -12.99
CA ALA A 186 -13.28 2.48 -13.15
C ALA A 186 -14.37 2.45 -12.07
N GLY A 187 -15.20 3.50 -12.03
CA GLY A 187 -16.30 3.57 -11.06
C GLY A 187 -16.45 4.93 -10.41
N PRO A 188 -17.29 5.11 -9.39
CA PRO A 188 -18.09 4.09 -8.68
C PRO A 188 -19.37 3.67 -9.43
N PRO A 189 -19.91 2.46 -9.20
CA PRO A 189 -19.31 1.34 -8.45
C PRO A 189 -18.04 0.82 -9.10
N LEU A 190 -17.06 0.35 -8.28
CA LEU A 190 -15.79 -0.16 -8.76
C LEU A 190 -15.98 -1.38 -9.67
N HIS A 191 -15.42 -1.31 -10.86
CA HIS A 191 -15.41 -2.40 -11.84
C HIS A 191 -14.10 -2.41 -12.62
N MET A 192 -13.83 -3.52 -13.29
CA MET A 192 -12.71 -3.58 -14.23
C MET A 192 -12.98 -2.63 -15.38
N ALA A 193 -12.01 -1.75 -15.69
CA ALA A 193 -12.13 -0.92 -16.89
C ALA A 193 -11.92 -1.79 -18.14
N ASP A 194 -12.69 -1.55 -19.18
CA ASP A 194 -12.48 -2.22 -20.46
C ASP A 194 -11.07 -1.87 -20.98
N PRO A 195 -10.33 -2.86 -21.47
CA PRO A 195 -9.07 -2.60 -22.15
C PRO A 195 -9.39 -1.81 -23.43
N GLY A 196 -9.06 -0.53 -23.45
CA GLY A 196 -9.18 0.33 -24.64
C GLY A 196 -8.27 -0.13 -25.78
#